data_cef889f0ffb81ec42ef4acbe67d56997
#
_entry.id   cef889f0ffb81ec42ef4acbe67d56997
#
_cell.length_a   1.000
_cell.length_b   1.000
_cell.length_c   1.000
_cell.angle_alpha   90.00
_cell.angle_beta   90.00
_cell.angle_gamma   90.00
#
_symmetry.space_group_name_H-M   'P 1'
#
loop_
_entity.id
_entity.type
_entity.pdbx_description
1 polymer ?
#
loop_
_entity_poly.entity_id
_entity_poly.type
_entity_poly.pdbx_seq_one_letter_code
_entity_poly.pdbx_strand_id
1 'polypeptide(L)'
;MTKDSFLAVTEMEMRLSMFGKKKEEMMVYVIMGFLEAGKTSLIRDLLTDDMFDDKAKTLILACEEGEEEYESAMLEKTKAVCEYIEDEESFNGKVVEKFLKKHRPDRIIIEYNGMWPTKHIPEMYDELEEICFDREVIFQTIDVANDETFQMYMKNMPSMMVDQFRMAEMIIINRCTLQTNKNAIRGSIKAVNPRAQIVYESEHDAFYEMKDEMPFDINADIIDISEDDFGIWYIDMLDHPETYTGKTMRVSGMIQKPPGLPSGFAVFGRMAMTCCADDVQYMGFLCKADDWAPYKNQDYVTVVARLEFKYMKEYGEEGPVF
;
A
#
# COMPACT_ATOMS: atom_id res chain seq x y z
N MET A 1 -2.79 13.49 -12.81
CA MET A 1 -1.92 13.13 -11.65
C MET A 1 -1.56 14.40 -10.88
N THR A 2 -1.64 14.38 -9.57
CA THR A 2 -1.22 15.51 -8.76
C THR A 2 0.30 15.53 -8.60
N LYS A 3 0.85 16.71 -8.28
CA LYS A 3 2.28 16.88 -8.03
C LYS A 3 2.78 16.02 -6.87
N ASP A 4 1.89 15.66 -5.93
CA ASP A 4 2.23 14.87 -4.73
C ASP A 4 2.37 13.38 -5.03
N SER A 5 1.51 12.79 -5.88
CA SER A 5 1.65 11.40 -6.33
C SER A 5 2.94 11.21 -7.11
N PHE A 6 3.28 12.20 -7.93
CA PHE A 6 4.51 12.19 -8.70
C PHE A 6 5.75 12.34 -7.81
N LEU A 7 5.74 13.27 -6.85
CA LEU A 7 6.82 13.45 -5.88
C LEU A 7 7.05 12.17 -5.07
N ALA A 8 5.98 11.44 -4.71
CA ALA A 8 6.09 10.19 -3.98
C ALA A 8 6.82 9.10 -4.80
N VAL A 9 6.51 8.98 -6.09
CA VAL A 9 7.22 8.03 -7.00
C VAL A 9 8.70 8.40 -7.13
N THR A 10 9.03 9.69 -7.34
CA THR A 10 10.42 10.15 -7.51
C THR A 10 11.22 10.17 -6.21
N GLU A 11 10.61 10.42 -5.04
CA GLU A 11 11.29 10.28 -3.74
C GLU A 11 11.66 8.84 -3.44
N MET A 12 10.85 7.89 -3.88
CA MET A 12 11.15 6.47 -3.77
C MET A 12 12.37 6.08 -4.62
N GLU A 13 12.51 6.63 -5.82
CA GLU A 13 13.70 6.47 -6.67
C GLU A 13 14.97 7.02 -6.01
N MET A 14 14.92 8.23 -5.41
CA MET A 14 16.09 8.85 -4.78
C MET A 14 16.62 8.08 -3.56
N ARG A 15 15.78 7.38 -2.82
CA ARG A 15 16.22 6.59 -1.65
C ARG A 15 17.05 5.37 -2.03
N LEU A 16 16.82 4.79 -3.21
CA LEU A 16 17.54 3.61 -3.71
C LEU A 16 18.93 3.95 -4.25
N SER A 17 19.23 5.21 -4.61
CA SER A 17 20.47 5.61 -5.31
C SER A 17 21.72 5.80 -4.45
N MET A 18 21.75 5.50 -3.17
CA MET A 18 22.82 5.97 -2.24
C MET A 18 23.96 5.01 -1.89
N PHE A 19 24.08 3.79 -2.45
CA PHE A 19 25.19 2.87 -2.07
C PHE A 19 25.92 2.15 -3.22
N GLY A 20 27.24 2.39 -3.36
CA GLY A 20 28.24 1.48 -3.99
C GLY A 20 28.53 1.69 -5.49
N LYS A 21 29.62 1.15 -6.00
CA LYS A 21 29.91 1.05 -7.45
C LYS A 21 28.80 0.23 -8.10
N LYS A 22 27.92 0.89 -8.88
CA LYS A 22 26.65 0.33 -9.35
C LYS A 22 26.82 -0.41 -10.69
N LYS A 23 26.19 -1.58 -10.77
CA LYS A 23 25.65 -2.07 -12.05
C LYS A 23 24.68 -1.02 -12.59
N GLU A 24 24.52 -0.92 -13.90
CA GLU A 24 23.41 -0.14 -14.47
C GLU A 24 22.10 -0.68 -13.94
N GLU A 25 21.22 0.19 -13.45
CA GLU A 25 19.91 -0.19 -12.92
C GLU A 25 18.91 -0.36 -14.07
N MET A 26 18.03 -1.35 -13.95
CA MET A 26 16.86 -1.53 -14.80
C MET A 26 15.62 -1.31 -13.91
N MET A 27 15.03 -0.13 -14.01
CA MET A 27 13.79 0.18 -13.28
C MET A 27 12.61 -0.50 -13.96
N VAL A 28 11.79 -1.20 -13.18
CA VAL A 28 10.57 -1.88 -13.62
C VAL A 28 9.40 -1.42 -12.75
N TYR A 29 8.52 -0.63 -13.34
CA TYR A 29 7.30 -0.18 -12.68
C TYR A 29 6.16 -1.14 -13.02
N VAL A 30 5.53 -1.72 -12.02
CA VAL A 30 4.34 -2.56 -12.20
C VAL A 30 3.12 -1.79 -11.73
N ILE A 31 2.30 -1.37 -12.68
CA ILE A 31 1.07 -0.61 -12.41
C ILE A 31 -0.10 -1.58 -12.40
N MET A 32 -0.62 -1.85 -11.20
CA MET A 32 -1.77 -2.72 -10.93
C MET A 32 -3.05 -1.90 -10.76
N GLY A 33 -4.16 -2.59 -10.67
CA GLY A 33 -5.49 -2.02 -10.44
C GLY A 33 -6.52 -2.63 -11.38
N PHE A 34 -7.79 -2.55 -11.01
CA PHE A 34 -8.88 -3.07 -11.84
C PHE A 34 -9.02 -2.31 -13.16
N LEU A 35 -9.83 -2.86 -14.08
CA LEU A 35 -10.18 -2.19 -15.32
C LEU A 35 -10.78 -0.81 -15.01
N GLU A 36 -10.43 0.19 -15.81
CA GLU A 36 -10.86 1.60 -15.65
C GLU A 36 -10.42 2.28 -14.33
N ALA A 37 -9.52 1.67 -13.59
CA ALA A 37 -8.95 2.29 -12.39
C ALA A 37 -8.09 3.53 -12.69
N GLY A 38 -7.65 3.72 -13.94
CA GLY A 38 -6.84 4.85 -14.37
C GLY A 38 -5.35 4.53 -14.56
N LYS A 39 -4.99 3.26 -14.74
CA LYS A 39 -3.60 2.80 -14.98
C LYS A 39 -2.96 3.50 -16.18
N THR A 40 -3.63 3.45 -17.33
CA THR A 40 -3.17 4.07 -18.59
C THR A 40 -2.97 5.57 -18.43
N SER A 41 -3.91 6.25 -17.78
CA SER A 41 -3.81 7.70 -17.50
C SER A 41 -2.58 8.00 -16.62
N LEU A 42 -2.37 7.23 -15.54
CA LEU A 42 -1.19 7.37 -14.69
C LEU A 42 0.12 7.20 -15.49
N ILE A 43 0.21 6.16 -16.34
CA ILE A 43 1.40 5.91 -17.16
C ILE A 43 1.64 7.05 -18.15
N ARG A 44 0.61 7.58 -18.78
CA ARG A 44 0.71 8.73 -19.69
C ARG A 44 1.21 9.98 -18.98
N ASP A 45 0.68 10.26 -17.80
CA ASP A 45 1.10 11.39 -16.98
C ASP A 45 2.56 11.24 -16.54
N LEU A 46 2.96 10.05 -16.06
CA LEU A 46 4.35 9.75 -15.71
C LEU A 46 5.29 10.00 -16.89
N LEU A 47 4.97 9.50 -18.07
CA LEU A 47 5.80 9.66 -19.28
C LEU A 47 5.92 11.11 -19.77
N THR A 48 4.96 11.97 -19.46
CA THR A 48 4.92 13.35 -19.90
C THR A 48 5.39 14.35 -18.86
N ASP A 49 5.66 13.90 -17.64
CA ASP A 49 6.17 14.78 -16.58
C ASP A 49 7.67 15.02 -16.72
N ASP A 50 8.09 16.28 -16.60
CA ASP A 50 9.48 16.72 -16.76
C ASP A 50 10.44 16.07 -15.73
N MET A 51 9.94 15.66 -14.55
CA MET A 51 10.75 15.02 -13.51
C MET A 51 11.02 13.54 -13.80
N PHE A 52 10.14 12.89 -14.57
CA PHE A 52 10.31 11.52 -15.02
C PHE A 52 11.01 11.42 -16.38
N ASP A 53 11.06 12.54 -17.15
CA ASP A 53 11.76 12.63 -18.43
C ASP A 53 13.28 12.82 -18.25
N ASP A 54 13.95 11.72 -17.91
CA ASP A 54 15.42 11.62 -17.90
C ASP A 54 16.00 11.24 -19.26
N LYS A 55 15.18 11.28 -20.31
CA LYS A 55 15.45 10.81 -21.68
C LYS A 55 15.66 9.30 -21.81
N ALA A 56 15.32 8.54 -20.79
CA ALA A 56 15.38 7.10 -20.80
C ALA A 56 14.40 6.51 -21.84
N LYS A 57 14.84 5.48 -22.53
CA LYS A 57 13.99 4.73 -23.46
C LYS A 57 13.08 3.78 -22.67
N THR A 58 11.79 3.99 -22.75
CA THR A 58 10.80 3.23 -21.98
C THR A 58 10.12 2.17 -22.81
N LEU A 59 10.07 0.93 -22.32
CA LEU A 59 9.24 -0.13 -22.86
C LEU A 59 7.98 -0.25 -21.97
N ILE A 60 6.81 -0.06 -22.59
CA ILE A 60 5.52 -0.31 -21.95
C ILE A 60 5.09 -1.72 -22.36
N LEU A 61 4.77 -2.57 -21.40
CA LEU A 61 4.11 -3.85 -21.59
C LEU A 61 2.65 -3.71 -21.16
N ALA A 62 1.75 -3.55 -22.12
CA ALA A 62 0.33 -3.42 -21.86
C ALA A 62 -0.32 -4.81 -21.83
N CYS A 63 -0.76 -5.24 -20.64
CA CYS A 63 -1.41 -6.54 -20.44
C CYS A 63 -2.95 -6.44 -20.42
N GLU A 64 -3.49 -5.29 -20.77
CA GLU A 64 -4.92 -5.03 -20.78
C GLU A 64 -5.26 -4.07 -21.91
N GLU A 65 -6.33 -4.35 -22.65
CA GLU A 65 -6.92 -3.41 -23.60
C GLU A 65 -7.96 -2.56 -22.86
N GLY A 66 -7.62 -1.32 -22.55
CA GLY A 66 -8.53 -0.34 -21.97
C GLY A 66 -9.21 0.52 -23.02
N GLU A 67 -10.11 1.42 -22.58
CA GLU A 67 -10.73 2.43 -23.47
C GLU A 67 -9.72 3.48 -23.92
N GLU A 68 -8.66 3.73 -23.13
CA GLU A 68 -7.60 4.69 -23.44
C GLU A 68 -6.42 3.97 -24.13
N GLU A 69 -5.97 4.54 -25.26
CA GLU A 69 -4.83 4.05 -26.01
C GLU A 69 -3.61 4.95 -25.84
N TYR A 70 -2.41 4.38 -26.04
CA TYR A 70 -1.17 5.15 -26.08
C TYR A 70 -1.01 5.81 -27.46
N GLU A 71 -1.22 7.11 -27.55
CA GLU A 71 -1.08 7.87 -28.79
C GLU A 71 0.35 7.79 -29.36
N SER A 72 0.50 7.45 -30.63
CA SER A 72 1.81 7.31 -31.28
C SER A 72 2.67 8.58 -31.19
N ALA A 73 2.06 9.76 -31.26
CA ALA A 73 2.76 11.04 -31.13
C ALA A 73 3.33 11.25 -29.72
N MET A 74 2.61 10.81 -28.68
CA MET A 74 3.08 10.87 -27.29
C MET A 74 4.22 9.88 -27.06
N LEU A 75 4.08 8.63 -27.54
CA LEU A 75 5.12 7.61 -27.45
C LEU A 75 6.43 8.07 -28.14
N GLU A 76 6.35 8.65 -29.32
CA GLU A 76 7.51 9.18 -30.02
C GLU A 76 8.19 10.31 -29.24
N LYS A 77 7.42 11.26 -28.72
CA LYS A 77 7.91 12.41 -27.94
C LYS A 77 8.62 11.95 -26.65
N THR A 78 8.10 10.94 -25.98
CA THR A 78 8.60 10.43 -24.69
C THR A 78 9.61 9.28 -24.85
N LYS A 79 9.99 8.93 -26.11
CA LYS A 79 10.84 7.77 -26.42
C LYS A 79 10.32 6.44 -25.85
N ALA A 80 9.03 6.34 -25.66
CA ALA A 80 8.38 5.12 -25.22
C ALA A 80 7.95 4.26 -26.40
N VAL A 81 7.91 2.96 -26.19
CA VAL A 81 7.39 1.95 -27.11
C VAL A 81 6.40 1.10 -26.34
N CYS A 82 5.25 0.80 -26.92
CA CYS A 82 4.26 -0.07 -26.33
C CYS A 82 4.21 -1.41 -27.06
N GLU A 83 4.28 -2.51 -26.32
CA GLU A 83 4.04 -3.88 -26.78
C GLU A 83 2.90 -4.47 -25.96
N TYR A 84 2.01 -5.19 -26.62
CA TYR A 84 0.84 -5.78 -25.99
C TYR A 84 1.07 -7.23 -25.63
N ILE A 85 0.58 -7.65 -24.48
CA ILE A 85 0.55 -9.04 -24.02
C ILE A 85 -0.92 -9.40 -23.81
N GLU A 86 -1.47 -10.14 -24.79
CA GLU A 86 -2.92 -10.35 -24.92
C GLU A 86 -3.49 -11.35 -23.91
N ASP A 87 -2.68 -12.30 -23.43
CA ASP A 87 -3.12 -13.35 -22.53
C ASP A 87 -2.11 -13.63 -21.40
N GLU A 88 -2.63 -14.20 -20.31
CA GLU A 88 -1.86 -14.52 -19.10
C GLU A 88 -0.68 -15.46 -19.38
N GLU A 89 -0.83 -16.41 -20.29
CA GLU A 89 0.23 -17.40 -20.63
C GLU A 89 1.40 -16.74 -21.38
N SER A 90 1.13 -15.66 -22.10
CA SER A 90 2.13 -14.86 -22.82
C SER A 90 2.89 -13.89 -21.90
N PHE A 91 2.42 -13.66 -20.67
CA PHE A 91 3.15 -12.89 -19.66
C PHE A 91 4.25 -13.74 -19.03
N ASN A 92 5.37 -13.88 -19.74
CA ASN A 92 6.52 -14.69 -19.31
C ASN A 92 7.84 -14.10 -19.84
N GLY A 93 8.96 -14.48 -19.21
CA GLY A 93 10.29 -13.96 -19.54
C GLY A 93 10.73 -14.20 -20.99
N LYS A 94 10.28 -15.28 -21.64
CA LYS A 94 10.65 -15.54 -23.06
C LYS A 94 10.06 -14.51 -24.01
N VAL A 95 8.82 -14.07 -23.74
CA VAL A 95 8.15 -13.03 -24.53
C VAL A 95 8.79 -11.68 -24.24
N VAL A 96 8.99 -11.37 -22.95
CA VAL A 96 9.61 -10.11 -22.52
C VAL A 96 11.05 -10.00 -23.04
N GLU A 97 11.85 -11.07 -23.02
CA GLU A 97 13.21 -11.09 -23.55
C GLU A 97 13.28 -10.70 -25.04
N LYS A 98 12.29 -11.12 -25.84
CA LYS A 98 12.21 -10.72 -27.27
C LYS A 98 12.01 -9.21 -27.40
N PHE A 99 11.15 -8.62 -26.57
CA PHE A 99 10.92 -7.18 -26.58
C PHE A 99 12.14 -6.42 -26.08
N LEU A 100 12.82 -6.90 -25.04
CA LEU A 100 14.06 -6.32 -24.55
C LEU A 100 15.17 -6.32 -25.62
N LYS A 101 15.34 -7.44 -26.35
CA LYS A 101 16.31 -7.53 -27.44
C LYS A 101 15.95 -6.61 -28.63
N LYS A 102 14.65 -6.48 -28.93
CA LYS A 102 14.15 -5.64 -30.02
C LYS A 102 14.32 -4.15 -29.72
N HIS A 103 13.94 -3.73 -28.52
CA HIS A 103 13.85 -2.31 -28.18
C HIS A 103 15.03 -1.78 -27.37
N ARG A 104 15.71 -2.62 -26.60
CA ARG A 104 16.82 -2.23 -25.70
C ARG A 104 16.45 -1.05 -24.83
N PRO A 105 15.44 -1.17 -23.98
CA PRO A 105 14.97 -0.09 -23.13
C PRO A 105 15.91 0.14 -21.96
N ASP A 106 15.84 1.36 -21.42
CA ASP A 106 16.52 1.73 -20.16
C ASP A 106 15.64 1.39 -18.96
N ARG A 107 14.29 1.43 -19.12
CA ARG A 107 13.30 1.04 -18.09
C ARG A 107 12.08 0.37 -18.70
N ILE A 108 11.33 -0.33 -17.85
CA ILE A 108 10.10 -1.03 -18.21
C ILE A 108 8.94 -0.48 -17.38
N ILE A 109 7.78 -0.31 -18.00
CA ILE A 109 6.51 -0.08 -17.31
C ILE A 109 5.58 -1.22 -17.71
N ILE A 110 5.08 -1.95 -16.73
CA ILE A 110 4.11 -3.04 -16.92
C ILE A 110 2.74 -2.52 -16.50
N GLU A 111 1.85 -2.32 -17.47
CA GLU A 111 0.44 -2.11 -17.21
C GLU A 111 -0.22 -3.45 -16.99
N TYR A 112 -0.27 -3.89 -15.72
CA TYR A 112 -0.68 -5.24 -15.37
C TYR A 112 -2.19 -5.41 -15.49
N ASN A 113 -2.63 -6.56 -15.99
CA ASN A 113 -4.05 -6.89 -16.06
C ASN A 113 -4.63 -7.14 -14.67
N GLY A 114 -5.60 -6.31 -14.27
CA GLY A 114 -6.19 -6.35 -12.93
C GLY A 114 -6.95 -7.64 -12.58
N MET A 115 -7.21 -8.49 -13.58
CA MET A 115 -7.88 -9.78 -13.38
C MET A 115 -6.92 -10.97 -13.30
N TRP A 116 -5.63 -10.77 -13.57
CA TRP A 116 -4.64 -11.85 -13.48
C TRP A 116 -4.14 -12.03 -12.05
N PRO A 117 -3.76 -13.27 -11.67
CA PRO A 117 -3.20 -13.56 -10.35
C PRO A 117 -1.90 -12.77 -10.10
N THR A 118 -1.81 -12.09 -8.98
CA THR A 118 -0.64 -11.28 -8.60
C THR A 118 0.65 -12.09 -8.42
N LYS A 119 0.56 -13.43 -8.28
CA LYS A 119 1.72 -14.34 -8.20
C LYS A 119 2.67 -14.25 -9.40
N HIS A 120 2.20 -13.83 -10.57
CA HIS A 120 3.03 -13.67 -11.76
C HIS A 120 3.99 -12.48 -11.68
N ILE A 121 3.76 -11.55 -10.76
CA ILE A 121 4.63 -10.37 -10.58
C ILE A 121 5.99 -10.79 -10.01
N PRO A 122 6.08 -11.51 -8.87
CA PRO A 122 7.37 -12.02 -8.39
C PRO A 122 7.99 -13.05 -9.35
N GLU A 123 7.19 -13.88 -10.04
CA GLU A 123 7.70 -14.79 -11.07
C GLU A 123 8.41 -14.01 -12.19
N MET A 124 7.81 -12.92 -12.67
CA MET A 124 8.41 -12.03 -13.68
C MET A 124 9.67 -11.31 -13.15
N TYR A 125 9.69 -10.95 -11.87
CA TYR A 125 10.89 -10.37 -11.27
C TYR A 125 12.07 -11.34 -11.36
N ASP A 126 11.89 -12.59 -10.93
CA ASP A 126 12.92 -13.63 -10.96
C ASP A 126 13.41 -13.87 -12.42
N GLU A 127 12.48 -13.95 -13.37
CA GLU A 127 12.81 -14.11 -14.80
C GLU A 127 13.60 -12.91 -15.36
N LEU A 128 13.24 -11.67 -14.97
CA LEU A 128 13.95 -10.47 -15.41
C LEU A 128 15.35 -10.34 -14.79
N GLU A 129 15.54 -10.76 -13.55
CA GLU A 129 16.89 -10.84 -12.96
C GLU A 129 17.82 -11.80 -13.73
N GLU A 130 17.28 -12.93 -14.20
CA GLU A 130 18.02 -13.87 -15.04
C GLU A 130 18.34 -13.31 -16.43
N ILE A 131 17.37 -12.63 -17.07
CA ILE A 131 17.51 -12.05 -18.42
C ILE A 131 18.46 -10.85 -18.40
N CYS A 132 18.34 -9.99 -17.39
CA CYS A 132 19.11 -8.75 -17.23
C CYS A 132 20.31 -8.94 -16.28
N PHE A 133 21.00 -10.07 -16.34
CA PHE A 133 22.08 -10.46 -15.42
C PHE A 133 23.23 -9.46 -15.29
N ASP A 134 23.40 -8.54 -16.24
CA ASP A 134 24.39 -7.46 -16.27
C ASP A 134 23.90 -6.15 -15.63
N ARG A 135 22.61 -6.07 -15.31
CA ARG A 135 21.93 -4.94 -14.65
C ARG A 135 21.41 -5.35 -13.27
N GLU A 136 21.13 -4.35 -12.43
CA GLU A 136 20.38 -4.53 -11.21
C GLU A 136 18.90 -4.23 -11.49
N VAL A 137 18.04 -5.24 -11.38
CA VAL A 137 16.61 -5.09 -11.64
C VAL A 137 15.94 -4.58 -10.37
N ILE A 138 15.25 -3.45 -10.47
CA ILE A 138 14.55 -2.83 -9.35
C ILE A 138 13.07 -2.74 -9.71
N PHE A 139 12.24 -3.47 -8.96
CA PHE A 139 10.79 -3.42 -9.09
C PHE A 139 10.20 -2.36 -8.19
N GLN A 140 9.23 -1.64 -8.73
CA GLN A 140 8.33 -0.76 -7.96
C GLN A 140 6.91 -1.13 -8.31
N THR A 141 6.14 -1.49 -7.30
CA THR A 141 4.75 -1.93 -7.48
C THR A 141 3.78 -0.84 -7.01
N ILE A 142 2.94 -0.40 -7.91
CA ILE A 142 1.97 0.66 -7.69
C ILE A 142 0.59 0.12 -8.00
N ASP A 143 -0.34 0.22 -7.06
CA ASP A 143 -1.74 -0.11 -7.30
C ASP A 143 -2.55 1.17 -7.48
N VAL A 144 -3.46 1.17 -8.45
CA VAL A 144 -4.36 2.30 -8.72
C VAL A 144 -5.78 1.87 -8.44
N ALA A 145 -6.43 2.54 -7.51
CA ALA A 145 -7.82 2.30 -7.18
C ALA A 145 -8.65 3.58 -7.34
N ASN A 146 -9.85 3.43 -7.87
CA ASN A 146 -10.78 4.54 -8.06
C ASN A 146 -11.70 4.65 -6.83
N ASP A 147 -11.76 5.82 -6.19
CA ASP A 147 -12.60 6.10 -5.02
C ASP A 147 -14.07 5.73 -5.24
N GLU A 148 -14.62 6.06 -6.41
CA GLU A 148 -16.02 5.78 -6.74
C GLU A 148 -16.36 4.28 -6.73
N THR A 149 -15.41 3.42 -7.09
CA THR A 149 -15.60 1.97 -7.19
C THR A 149 -14.96 1.18 -6.07
N PHE A 150 -14.17 1.82 -5.21
CA PHE A 150 -13.41 1.19 -4.13
C PHE A 150 -14.28 0.27 -3.25
N GLN A 151 -15.37 0.81 -2.70
CA GLN A 151 -16.27 0.03 -1.84
C GLN A 151 -16.98 -1.10 -2.56
N MET A 152 -17.29 -0.91 -3.84
CA MET A 152 -17.91 -1.94 -4.67
C MET A 152 -16.96 -3.13 -4.85
N TYR A 153 -15.69 -2.88 -5.19
CA TYR A 153 -14.70 -3.94 -5.36
C TYR A 153 -14.33 -4.61 -4.04
N MET A 154 -14.18 -3.85 -2.96
CA MET A 154 -13.94 -4.41 -1.62
C MET A 154 -15.07 -5.34 -1.18
N LYS A 155 -16.31 -5.09 -1.60
CA LYS A 155 -17.46 -5.94 -1.27
C LYS A 155 -17.59 -7.16 -2.17
N ASN A 156 -17.35 -7.00 -3.49
CA ASN A 156 -17.68 -8.03 -4.48
C ASN A 156 -16.48 -8.89 -4.87
N MET A 157 -15.25 -8.35 -4.80
CA MET A 157 -14.02 -9.01 -5.21
C MET A 157 -12.89 -8.79 -4.16
N PRO A 158 -13.17 -9.00 -2.86
CA PRO A 158 -12.24 -8.63 -1.79
C PRO A 158 -10.89 -9.33 -1.91
N SER A 159 -10.86 -10.62 -2.24
CA SER A 159 -9.62 -11.38 -2.33
C SER A 159 -8.66 -10.80 -3.37
N MET A 160 -9.16 -10.44 -4.56
CA MET A 160 -8.32 -9.87 -5.62
C MET A 160 -7.78 -8.49 -5.22
N MET A 161 -8.63 -7.65 -4.65
CA MET A 161 -8.23 -6.32 -4.20
C MET A 161 -7.19 -6.39 -3.08
N VAL A 162 -7.39 -7.30 -2.14
CA VAL A 162 -6.43 -7.56 -1.05
C VAL A 162 -5.09 -8.08 -1.58
N ASP A 163 -5.10 -8.99 -2.56
CA ASP A 163 -3.87 -9.51 -3.15
C ASP A 163 -3.08 -8.40 -3.89
N GLN A 164 -3.76 -7.50 -4.59
CA GLN A 164 -3.14 -6.31 -5.20
C GLN A 164 -2.55 -5.38 -4.13
N PHE A 165 -3.29 -5.06 -3.08
CA PHE A 165 -2.79 -4.22 -1.98
C PHE A 165 -1.58 -4.83 -1.26
N ARG A 166 -1.54 -6.16 -1.06
CA ARG A 166 -0.39 -6.85 -0.45
C ARG A 166 0.88 -6.71 -1.27
N MET A 167 0.75 -6.67 -2.59
CA MET A 167 1.88 -6.54 -3.52
C MET A 167 2.34 -5.10 -3.70
N ALA A 168 1.49 -4.11 -3.44
CA ALA A 168 1.77 -2.72 -3.72
C ALA A 168 2.67 -2.09 -2.67
N GLU A 169 3.75 -1.42 -3.10
CA GLU A 169 4.54 -0.51 -2.27
C GLU A 169 3.86 0.84 -2.13
N MET A 170 3.16 1.26 -3.19
CA MET A 170 2.35 2.47 -3.22
C MET A 170 0.95 2.17 -3.73
N ILE A 171 -0.05 2.81 -3.14
CA ILE A 171 -1.44 2.72 -3.56
C ILE A 171 -1.95 4.13 -3.83
N ILE A 172 -2.38 4.37 -5.05
CA ILE A 172 -2.93 5.66 -5.49
C ILE A 172 -4.45 5.53 -5.53
N ILE A 173 -5.14 6.33 -4.72
CA ILE A 173 -6.60 6.45 -4.75
C ILE A 173 -6.92 7.68 -5.59
N ASN A 174 -7.40 7.49 -6.79
CA ASN A 174 -7.74 8.59 -7.69
C ASN A 174 -9.23 8.95 -7.68
N ARG A 175 -9.58 10.04 -8.38
CA ARG A 175 -10.94 10.59 -8.48
C ARG A 175 -11.58 10.88 -7.13
N CYS A 176 -10.75 11.20 -6.12
CA CYS A 176 -11.23 11.57 -4.80
C CYS A 176 -12.07 12.85 -4.86
N THR A 177 -13.10 12.90 -4.03
CA THR A 177 -14.01 14.04 -3.88
C THR A 177 -14.01 14.54 -2.44
N LEU A 178 -14.73 15.62 -2.15
CA LEU A 178 -14.91 16.11 -0.78
C LEU A 178 -15.72 15.13 0.11
N GLN A 179 -16.33 14.10 -0.48
CA GLN A 179 -17.07 13.04 0.21
C GLN A 179 -16.24 11.77 0.42
N THR A 180 -15.02 11.70 -0.12
CA THR A 180 -14.13 10.55 0.03
C THR A 180 -13.83 10.28 1.50
N ASN A 181 -14.12 9.07 1.95
CA ASN A 181 -13.80 8.66 3.32
C ASN A 181 -12.38 8.10 3.39
N LYS A 182 -11.39 9.03 3.50
CA LYS A 182 -9.96 8.68 3.56
C LYS A 182 -9.65 7.69 4.69
N ASN A 183 -10.29 7.84 5.85
CA ASN A 183 -10.06 6.98 7.01
C ASN A 183 -10.51 5.54 6.77
N ALA A 184 -11.69 5.35 6.16
CA ALA A 184 -12.18 4.01 5.82
C ALA A 184 -11.29 3.33 4.78
N ILE A 185 -10.87 4.06 3.74
CA ILE A 185 -9.96 3.56 2.69
C ILE A 185 -8.62 3.19 3.31
N ARG A 186 -8.01 4.10 4.07
CA ARG A 186 -6.74 3.88 4.76
C ARG A 186 -6.82 2.69 5.71
N GLY A 187 -7.91 2.59 6.49
CA GLY A 187 -8.16 1.45 7.37
C GLY A 187 -8.17 0.12 6.64
N SER A 188 -8.87 0.05 5.51
CA SER A 188 -8.94 -1.16 4.68
C SER A 188 -7.58 -1.56 4.11
N ILE A 189 -6.81 -0.59 3.60
CA ILE A 189 -5.49 -0.84 3.02
C ILE A 189 -4.48 -1.23 4.09
N LYS A 190 -4.38 -0.46 5.18
CA LYS A 190 -3.38 -0.67 6.23
C LYS A 190 -3.60 -1.95 7.03
N ALA A 191 -4.84 -2.43 7.12
CA ALA A 191 -5.15 -3.74 7.70
C ALA A 191 -4.49 -4.89 6.92
N VAL A 192 -4.27 -4.71 5.62
CA VAL A 192 -3.70 -5.71 4.71
C VAL A 192 -2.21 -5.48 4.48
N ASN A 193 -1.82 -4.23 4.27
CA ASN A 193 -0.45 -3.81 4.01
C ASN A 193 -0.10 -2.54 4.82
N PRO A 194 0.38 -2.71 6.06
CA PRO A 194 0.74 -1.59 6.92
C PRO A 194 1.86 -0.69 6.34
N ARG A 195 2.68 -1.24 5.45
CA ARG A 195 3.84 -0.53 4.87
C ARG A 195 3.51 0.24 3.60
N ALA A 196 2.39 -0.04 2.93
CA ALA A 196 2.02 0.63 1.70
C ALA A 196 1.93 2.15 1.90
N GLN A 197 2.58 2.90 1.01
CA GLN A 197 2.36 4.34 0.92
C GLN A 197 1.00 4.58 0.25
N ILE A 198 0.16 5.43 0.82
CA ILE A 198 -1.15 5.76 0.26
C ILE A 198 -1.13 7.20 -0.21
N VAL A 199 -1.49 7.40 -1.47
CA VAL A 199 -1.58 8.72 -2.10
C VAL A 199 -3.01 8.92 -2.59
N TYR A 200 -3.57 10.10 -2.30
CA TYR A 200 -4.91 10.46 -2.75
C TYR A 200 -4.83 11.52 -3.83
N GLU A 201 -5.58 11.34 -4.90
CA GLU A 201 -5.66 12.29 -6.01
C GLU A 201 -7.08 12.84 -6.16
N SER A 202 -7.17 14.16 -6.29
CA SER A 202 -8.43 14.87 -6.50
C SER A 202 -8.23 16.01 -7.49
N GLU A 203 -9.26 16.30 -8.27
CA GLU A 203 -9.32 17.52 -9.10
C GLU A 203 -9.69 18.77 -8.28
N HIS A 204 -10.05 18.59 -7.01
CA HIS A 204 -10.51 19.67 -6.13
C HIS A 204 -9.39 20.09 -5.16
N ASP A 205 -8.84 21.29 -5.32
CA ASP A 205 -7.82 21.83 -4.41
C ASP A 205 -8.25 21.79 -2.94
N ALA A 206 -9.54 22.05 -2.66
CA ALA A 206 -10.09 21.99 -1.32
C ALA A 206 -10.00 20.59 -0.66
N PHE A 207 -9.85 19.53 -1.44
CA PHE A 207 -9.65 18.17 -0.91
C PHE A 207 -8.33 18.05 -0.13
N TYR A 208 -7.28 18.72 -0.58
CA TYR A 208 -5.96 18.68 0.07
C TYR A 208 -5.90 19.53 1.34
N GLU A 209 -6.83 20.47 1.50
CA GLU A 209 -6.97 21.27 2.71
C GLU A 209 -7.84 20.58 3.78
N MET A 210 -8.53 19.49 3.43
CA MET A 210 -9.36 18.74 4.38
C MET A 210 -8.47 18.05 5.41
N LYS A 211 -8.71 18.37 6.67
CA LYS A 211 -8.14 17.61 7.78
C LYS A 211 -8.86 16.27 7.89
N ASP A 212 -8.11 15.22 8.08
CA ASP A 212 -8.66 13.91 8.42
C ASP A 212 -9.26 14.02 9.84
N GLU A 213 -10.57 14.25 9.93
CA GLU A 213 -11.26 14.29 11.22
C GLU A 213 -11.39 12.87 11.75
N MET A 214 -10.83 12.63 12.94
CA MET A 214 -11.04 11.37 13.62
C MET A 214 -12.49 11.27 14.11
N PRO A 215 -13.10 10.06 14.10
CA PRO A 215 -14.48 9.88 14.56
C PRO A 215 -14.62 10.01 16.08
N PHE A 216 -13.54 10.30 16.79
CA PHE A 216 -13.46 10.49 18.24
C PHE A 216 -12.71 11.78 18.57
N ASP A 217 -13.00 12.37 19.72
CA ASP A 217 -12.33 13.59 20.18
C ASP A 217 -10.92 13.29 20.72
N ILE A 218 -9.92 13.55 19.89
CA ILE A 218 -8.50 13.33 20.20
C ILE A 218 -7.98 14.25 21.33
N ASN A 219 -8.70 15.32 21.65
CA ASN A 219 -8.33 16.28 22.69
C ASN A 219 -9.07 16.04 24.01
N ALA A 220 -9.91 15.03 24.10
CA ALA A 220 -10.59 14.68 25.34
C ALA A 220 -9.57 14.21 26.41
N ASP A 221 -9.91 14.44 27.71
CA ASP A 221 -9.11 13.94 28.86
C ASP A 221 -8.97 12.39 28.80
N ILE A 222 -10.03 11.71 28.39
CA ILE A 222 -10.07 10.30 28.10
C ILE A 222 -10.63 10.16 26.68
N ILE A 223 -9.81 9.70 25.74
CA ILE A 223 -10.23 9.44 24.37
C ILE A 223 -11.04 8.15 24.37
N ASP A 224 -12.32 8.25 24.04
CA ASP A 224 -13.25 7.11 24.02
C ASP A 224 -13.29 6.52 22.61
N ILE A 225 -12.73 5.33 22.44
CA ILE A 225 -12.66 4.63 21.14
C ILE A 225 -13.79 3.63 21.08
N SER A 226 -14.76 3.89 20.20
CA SER A 226 -15.86 2.97 19.96
C SER A 226 -15.38 1.66 19.33
N GLU A 227 -16.24 0.67 19.32
CA GLU A 227 -15.91 -0.60 18.69
C GLU A 227 -15.67 -0.47 17.18
N ASP A 228 -16.46 0.36 16.53
CA ASP A 228 -16.37 0.62 15.09
C ASP A 228 -15.12 1.44 14.75
N ASP A 229 -14.64 2.27 15.65
CA ASP A 229 -13.49 3.15 15.45
C ASP A 229 -12.14 2.50 15.80
N PHE A 230 -12.16 1.30 16.39
CA PHE A 230 -10.92 0.61 16.83
C PHE A 230 -9.89 0.46 15.70
N GLY A 231 -10.33 0.04 14.52
CA GLY A 231 -9.43 -0.17 13.38
C GLY A 231 -8.78 1.14 12.91
N ILE A 232 -9.57 2.20 12.79
CA ILE A 232 -9.11 3.55 12.38
C ILE A 232 -8.12 4.07 13.43
N TRP A 233 -8.49 4.03 14.69
CA TRP A 233 -7.62 4.46 15.79
C TRP A 233 -6.33 3.66 15.85
N TYR A 234 -6.38 2.32 15.72
CA TYR A 234 -5.22 1.45 15.83
C TYR A 234 -4.16 1.78 14.76
N ILE A 235 -4.61 2.01 13.53
CA ILE A 235 -3.72 2.33 12.42
C ILE A 235 -3.18 3.76 12.57
N ASP A 236 -4.03 4.73 12.90
CA ASP A 236 -3.61 6.11 13.07
C ASP A 236 -2.62 6.27 14.24
N MET A 237 -2.82 5.51 15.31
CA MET A 237 -1.90 5.45 16.45
C MET A 237 -0.51 4.93 16.06
N LEU A 238 -0.43 3.94 15.15
CA LEU A 238 0.84 3.41 14.67
C LEU A 238 1.54 4.36 13.69
N ASP A 239 0.79 5.06 12.85
CA ASP A 239 1.32 6.00 11.87
C ASP A 239 1.70 7.36 12.49
N HIS A 240 1.00 7.77 13.55
CA HIS A 240 1.17 9.08 14.25
C HIS A 240 1.32 8.90 15.77
N PRO A 241 2.37 8.17 16.22
CA PRO A 241 2.55 7.86 17.64
C PRO A 241 2.66 9.09 18.54
N GLU A 242 3.21 10.19 18.04
CA GLU A 242 3.34 11.47 18.74
C GLU A 242 1.98 12.07 19.14
N THR A 243 0.96 11.80 18.34
CA THR A 243 -0.40 12.30 18.58
C THR A 243 -1.06 11.66 19.78
N TYR A 244 -0.72 10.39 20.07
CA TYR A 244 -1.38 9.57 21.10
C TYR A 244 -0.51 9.30 22.32
N THR A 245 0.80 9.41 22.19
CA THR A 245 1.72 9.17 23.31
C THR A 245 1.40 10.05 24.52
N GLY A 246 1.24 9.41 25.67
CA GLY A 246 0.93 10.08 26.92
C GLY A 246 -0.54 10.40 27.15
N LYS A 247 -1.43 10.12 26.18
CA LYS A 247 -2.88 10.30 26.36
C LYS A 247 -3.52 9.08 26.98
N THR A 248 -4.64 9.30 27.68
CA THR A 248 -5.45 8.23 28.27
C THR A 248 -6.58 7.85 27.33
N MET A 249 -6.76 6.58 27.11
CA MET A 249 -7.78 6.04 26.22
C MET A 249 -8.68 5.06 26.93
N ARG A 250 -9.95 5.03 26.55
CA ARG A 250 -10.91 3.98 26.89
C ARG A 250 -11.16 3.16 25.64
N VAL A 251 -10.77 1.89 25.68
CA VAL A 251 -10.86 1.00 24.51
C VAL A 251 -11.38 -0.36 24.96
N SER A 252 -12.31 -0.94 24.20
CA SER A 252 -12.79 -2.31 24.42
C SER A 252 -12.14 -3.27 23.46
N GLY A 253 -11.72 -4.44 23.96
CA GLY A 253 -11.05 -5.45 23.16
C GLY A 253 -10.87 -6.77 23.88
N MET A 254 -10.22 -7.70 23.25
CA MET A 254 -9.97 -9.05 23.72
C MET A 254 -8.55 -9.18 24.27
N ILE A 255 -8.39 -10.00 25.30
CA ILE A 255 -7.09 -10.29 25.91
C ILE A 255 -6.55 -11.60 25.38
N GLN A 256 -5.26 -11.63 25.07
CA GLN A 256 -4.50 -12.86 24.86
C GLN A 256 -3.28 -12.92 25.78
N LYS A 257 -2.98 -14.12 26.27
CA LYS A 257 -1.83 -14.39 27.13
C LYS A 257 -0.95 -15.47 26.51
N PRO A 258 -0.22 -15.16 25.43
CA PRO A 258 0.70 -16.12 24.85
C PRO A 258 1.82 -16.47 25.84
N PRO A 259 2.36 -17.68 25.81
CA PRO A 259 3.46 -18.10 26.67
C PRO A 259 4.70 -17.25 26.36
N GLY A 260 5.45 -16.89 27.42
CA GLY A 260 6.71 -16.15 27.27
C GLY A 260 6.58 -14.62 27.46
N LEU A 261 5.38 -14.08 27.67
CA LEU A 261 5.23 -12.68 28.04
C LEU A 261 5.81 -12.39 29.44
N PRO A 262 6.38 -11.19 29.67
CA PRO A 262 6.79 -10.75 30.99
C PRO A 262 5.63 -10.76 31.98
N SER A 263 5.94 -10.96 33.29
CA SER A 263 4.94 -10.83 34.34
C SER A 263 4.27 -9.46 34.30
N GLY A 264 2.94 -9.42 34.45
CA GLY A 264 2.15 -8.19 34.42
C GLY A 264 1.77 -7.71 33.02
N PHE A 265 2.10 -8.47 31.96
CA PHE A 265 1.71 -8.15 30.59
C PHE A 265 0.69 -9.14 30.02
N ALA A 266 -0.19 -8.62 29.19
CA ALA A 266 -1.04 -9.35 28.28
C ALA A 266 -0.99 -8.67 26.90
N VAL A 267 -1.47 -9.32 25.87
CA VAL A 267 -1.73 -8.70 24.57
C VAL A 267 -3.21 -8.30 24.56
N PHE A 268 -3.47 -7.02 24.32
CA PHE A 268 -4.82 -6.45 24.21
C PHE A 268 -5.07 -6.06 22.77
N GLY A 269 -6.23 -6.39 22.22
CA GLY A 269 -6.53 -6.07 20.83
C GLY A 269 -7.88 -6.59 20.38
N ARG A 270 -8.05 -6.68 19.07
CA ARG A 270 -9.29 -7.17 18.44
C ARG A 270 -8.98 -8.07 17.25
N MET A 271 -9.93 -8.94 16.93
CA MET A 271 -9.92 -9.66 15.66
C MET A 271 -10.35 -8.69 14.56
N ALA A 272 -9.54 -8.58 13.53
CA ALA A 272 -9.85 -7.83 12.33
C ALA A 272 -9.95 -8.78 11.13
N MET A 273 -11.01 -8.64 10.36
CA MET A 273 -11.19 -9.36 9.11
C MET A 273 -10.56 -8.54 8.00
N THR A 274 -9.62 -9.14 7.26
CA THR A 274 -8.89 -8.43 6.19
C THR A 274 -9.58 -8.58 4.84
N CYS A 275 -9.96 -9.79 4.43
CA CYS A 275 -10.61 -9.99 3.14
C CYS A 275 -11.83 -10.91 3.19
N CYS A 276 -11.87 -11.90 4.06
CA CYS A 276 -12.97 -12.83 4.22
C CYS A 276 -12.99 -13.44 5.64
N ALA A 277 -14.04 -14.18 5.96
CA ALA A 277 -14.19 -14.79 7.27
C ALA A 277 -13.05 -15.78 7.65
N ASP A 278 -12.33 -16.29 6.66
CA ASP A 278 -11.20 -17.21 6.86
C ASP A 278 -9.87 -16.48 7.08
N ASP A 279 -9.80 -15.16 6.79
CA ASP A 279 -8.60 -14.33 6.97
C ASP A 279 -8.81 -13.29 8.08
N VAL A 280 -9.06 -13.80 9.28
CA VAL A 280 -9.23 -12.99 10.50
C VAL A 280 -7.92 -12.95 11.25
N GLN A 281 -7.34 -11.75 11.41
CA GLN A 281 -6.10 -11.54 12.15
C GLN A 281 -6.37 -10.84 13.48
N TYR A 282 -5.55 -11.17 14.48
CA TYR A 282 -5.61 -10.48 15.76
C TYR A 282 -4.69 -9.25 15.73
N MET A 283 -5.28 -8.07 15.72
CA MET A 283 -4.58 -6.79 15.83
C MET A 283 -4.48 -6.42 17.31
N GLY A 284 -3.28 -6.40 17.86
CA GLY A 284 -3.10 -6.15 19.27
C GLY A 284 -1.69 -5.66 19.62
N PHE A 285 -1.56 -5.16 20.83
CA PHE A 285 -0.33 -4.64 21.42
C PHE A 285 -0.24 -4.96 22.90
N LEU A 286 0.94 -4.74 23.48
CA LEU A 286 1.17 -5.06 24.89
C LEU A 286 0.38 -4.14 25.81
N CYS A 287 -0.25 -4.74 26.80
CA CYS A 287 -0.96 -4.03 27.86
C CYS A 287 -0.44 -4.49 29.21
N LYS A 288 -0.03 -3.54 30.06
CA LYS A 288 0.51 -3.77 31.38
C LYS A 288 -0.59 -3.49 32.43
N ALA A 289 -0.78 -4.43 33.34
CA ALA A 289 -1.62 -4.23 34.52
C ALA A 289 -1.01 -4.92 35.74
N ASP A 290 -1.47 -4.54 36.94
CA ASP A 290 -0.96 -5.08 38.20
C ASP A 290 -1.28 -6.58 38.32
N ASP A 291 -2.44 -7.01 37.83
CA ASP A 291 -2.85 -8.42 37.87
C ASP A 291 -3.74 -8.79 36.68
N TRP A 292 -3.24 -9.74 35.88
CA TRP A 292 -3.98 -10.38 34.80
C TRP A 292 -4.56 -11.74 35.18
N ALA A 293 -4.32 -12.24 36.41
CA ALA A 293 -4.76 -13.57 36.82
C ALA A 293 -6.27 -13.80 36.76
N PRO A 294 -7.13 -12.80 37.09
CA PRO A 294 -8.59 -12.96 37.01
C PRO A 294 -9.13 -13.21 35.58
N TYR A 295 -8.36 -12.79 34.55
CA TYR A 295 -8.81 -12.83 33.16
C TYR A 295 -8.28 -14.04 32.43
N LYS A 296 -9.05 -14.59 31.50
CA LYS A 296 -8.68 -15.71 30.63
C LYS A 296 -8.33 -15.24 29.23
N ASN A 297 -7.70 -16.10 28.43
CA ASN A 297 -7.56 -15.87 27.01
C ASN A 297 -8.93 -15.69 26.36
N GLN A 298 -9.04 -14.68 25.48
CA GLN A 298 -10.26 -14.29 24.76
C GLN A 298 -11.34 -13.62 25.62
N ASP A 299 -11.05 -13.30 26.88
CA ASP A 299 -11.96 -12.43 27.64
C ASP A 299 -12.02 -11.04 26.98
N TYR A 300 -13.24 -10.53 26.83
CA TYR A 300 -13.48 -9.21 26.26
C TYR A 300 -13.60 -8.20 27.42
N VAL A 301 -12.78 -7.16 27.38
CA VAL A 301 -12.65 -6.20 28.46
C VAL A 301 -12.57 -4.77 27.92
N THR A 302 -12.95 -3.81 28.75
CA THR A 302 -12.69 -2.40 28.50
C THR A 302 -11.49 -1.95 29.34
N VAL A 303 -10.47 -1.44 28.67
CA VAL A 303 -9.26 -0.90 29.29
C VAL A 303 -9.34 0.61 29.30
N VAL A 304 -9.01 1.23 30.44
CA VAL A 304 -8.75 2.67 30.55
C VAL A 304 -7.31 2.82 30.97
N ALA A 305 -6.44 3.20 30.04
CA ALA A 305 -5.00 3.24 30.26
C ALA A 305 -4.35 4.37 29.48
N ARG A 306 -3.14 4.75 29.94
CA ARG A 306 -2.29 5.70 29.25
C ARG A 306 -1.47 4.97 28.20
N LEU A 307 -1.50 5.47 26.98
CA LEU A 307 -0.68 4.94 25.90
C LEU A 307 0.74 5.50 25.94
N GLU A 308 1.72 4.63 25.83
CA GLU A 308 3.13 4.98 25.71
C GLU A 308 3.74 4.23 24.52
N PHE A 309 4.68 4.85 23.84
CA PHE A 309 5.55 4.17 22.88
C PHE A 309 6.92 3.95 23.51
N LYS A 310 7.36 2.71 23.53
CA LYS A 310 8.65 2.34 24.11
C LYS A 310 9.22 1.08 23.49
N TYR A 311 10.54 0.94 23.57
CA TYR A 311 11.21 -0.29 23.18
C TYR A 311 10.74 -1.45 24.04
N MET A 312 10.23 -2.48 23.36
CA MET A 312 9.87 -3.76 24.00
C MET A 312 10.62 -4.88 23.29
N LYS A 313 11.20 -5.81 24.08
CA LYS A 313 11.94 -6.95 23.54
C LYS A 313 11.03 -7.85 22.67
N GLU A 314 9.75 -7.90 23.00
CA GLU A 314 8.72 -8.66 22.34
C GLU A 314 8.41 -8.12 20.92
N TYR A 315 8.62 -6.84 20.69
CA TYR A 315 8.51 -6.19 19.37
C TYR A 315 9.86 -6.18 18.62
N GLY A 316 11.00 -6.15 19.37
CA GLY A 316 12.31 -5.90 18.80
C GLY A 316 12.58 -4.44 18.43
N GLU A 317 11.61 -3.57 18.66
CA GLU A 317 11.60 -2.13 18.33
C GLU A 317 10.71 -1.34 19.30
N GLU A 318 10.58 -0.03 19.08
CA GLU A 318 9.60 0.78 19.81
C GLU A 318 8.19 0.48 19.31
N GLY A 319 7.26 0.31 20.25
CA GLY A 319 5.87 0.03 19.93
C GLY A 319 4.91 0.44 21.03
N PRO A 320 3.60 0.41 20.77
CA PRO A 320 2.56 0.85 21.69
C PRO A 320 2.45 -0.08 22.89
N VAL A 321 2.25 0.51 24.08
CA VAL A 321 2.02 -0.19 25.34
C VAL A 321 1.00 0.58 26.16
N PHE A 322 -0.06 -0.11 26.64
CA PHE A 322 -0.98 0.36 27.64
C PHE A 322 -0.49 0.05 29.06
#